data_f37b032658b1b0c39c8b9d6326e03c36
#
_entry.id   f37b032658b1b0c39c8b9d6326e03c36
#
_cell.length_a   1.000
_cell.length_b   1.000
_cell.length_c   1.000
_cell.angle_alpha   90.00
_cell.angle_beta   90.00
_cell.angle_gamma   90.00
#
_symmetry.space_group_name_H-M   'P 1'
#
loop_
_entity.id
_entity.type
_entity.pdbx_description
1 polymer ?
#
loop_
_entity_poly.entity_id
_entity_poly.type
_entity_poly.pdbx_seq_one_letter_code
_entity_poly.pdbx_strand_id
1 'polypeptide(L)'
;MLQPKRTKFRKAQKGRMKGLSQRGHQLSNGMFGIKSLDSKFITSRQIEAARIAATRYMKREGQLWIKIFPDKPITKKPLEVRMGKGKGAPEYFVAVVKPGRIMFEIAGVPMDIAKEALRLAAQKLPVKTKFIVARDYSA
;
A
#
# COMPACT_ATOMS: atom_id res chain seq x y z
N MET A 1 -13.25 -3.90 -1.42
CA MET A 1 -11.97 -3.18 -1.19
C MET A 1 -11.62 -3.19 0.30
N LEU A 2 -10.36 -3.06 0.59
CA LEU A 2 -9.90 -3.05 1.98
C LEU A 2 -10.40 -1.81 2.73
N GLN A 3 -10.97 -2.02 3.91
CA GLN A 3 -11.36 -0.95 4.81
C GLN A 3 -11.53 -1.52 6.21
N PRO A 4 -11.38 -0.69 7.27
CA PRO A 4 -11.59 -1.17 8.63
C PRO A 4 -13.04 -1.58 8.85
N LYS A 5 -13.25 -2.68 9.56
CA LYS A 5 -14.59 -3.11 9.95
C LYS A 5 -15.17 -2.21 11.03
N ARG A 6 -14.32 -1.69 11.91
CA ARG A 6 -14.71 -0.83 13.02
C ARG A 6 -13.61 0.18 13.27
N THR A 7 -13.99 1.43 13.55
CA THR A 7 -13.04 2.47 13.88
C THR A 7 -13.33 3.03 15.27
N LYS A 8 -12.28 3.33 16.03
CA LYS A 8 -12.41 3.99 17.33
C LYS A 8 -12.87 5.43 17.14
N PHE A 9 -12.33 6.12 16.15
CA PHE A 9 -12.71 7.48 15.75
C PHE A 9 -13.11 7.48 14.30
N ARG A 10 -14.21 8.17 13.99
CA ARG A 10 -14.72 8.25 12.62
C ARG A 10 -13.84 9.12 11.73
N LYS A 11 -13.23 10.15 12.32
CA LYS A 11 -12.40 11.12 11.60
C LYS A 11 -11.02 11.19 12.25
N ALA A 12 -10.01 11.57 11.48
CA ALA A 12 -8.66 11.74 11.97
C ALA A 12 -8.04 12.99 11.34
N GLN A 13 -7.06 13.57 12.03
CA GLN A 13 -6.30 14.69 11.47
C GLN A 13 -5.37 14.16 10.38
N LYS A 14 -5.20 14.96 9.32
CA LYS A 14 -4.33 14.57 8.21
C LYS A 14 -2.89 14.37 8.66
N GLY A 15 -2.37 15.30 9.47
CA GLY A 15 -1.01 15.19 9.99
C GLY A 15 0.06 15.34 8.93
N ARG A 16 1.30 15.14 9.36
CA ARG A 16 2.47 15.12 8.46
C ARG A 16 3.15 13.75 8.56
N MET A 17 3.58 13.25 7.41
CA MET A 17 4.30 11.99 7.35
C MET A 17 5.79 12.27 7.43
N LYS A 18 6.39 12.01 8.60
CA LYS A 18 7.82 12.21 8.83
C LYS A 18 8.49 10.91 9.22
N GLY A 19 9.77 10.83 8.95
CA GLY A 19 10.63 9.72 9.38
C GLY A 19 10.58 8.54 8.42
N LEU A 20 11.29 7.50 8.83
CA LEU A 20 11.41 6.26 8.08
C LEU A 20 10.53 5.18 8.72
N SER A 21 10.20 4.15 7.95
CA SER A 21 9.44 3.04 8.48
C SER A 21 10.27 2.26 9.49
N GLN A 22 9.72 2.09 10.70
CA GLN A 22 10.33 1.30 11.77
C GLN A 22 9.77 -0.13 11.81
N ARG A 23 8.62 -0.35 11.19
CA ARG A 23 7.97 -1.66 11.10
C ARG A 23 7.60 -1.93 9.65
N GLY A 24 7.59 -3.22 9.28
CA GLY A 24 7.25 -3.58 7.91
C GLY A 24 8.29 -3.15 6.89
N HIS A 25 9.56 -3.03 7.31
CA HIS A 25 10.67 -2.67 6.44
C HIS A 25 11.51 -3.88 6.02
N GLN A 26 11.11 -5.09 6.42
CA GLN A 26 11.77 -6.34 6.05
C GLN A 26 10.75 -7.36 5.55
N LEU A 27 11.17 -8.21 4.62
CA LEU A 27 10.32 -9.29 4.13
C LEU A 27 10.06 -10.31 5.24
N SER A 28 8.81 -10.74 5.37
CA SER A 28 8.42 -11.70 6.41
C SER A 28 7.73 -12.94 5.87
N ASN A 29 6.89 -12.81 4.84
CA ASN A 29 6.12 -13.91 4.28
C ASN A 29 6.63 -14.36 2.92
N GLY A 30 7.05 -13.43 2.07
CA GLY A 30 7.45 -13.71 0.72
C GLY A 30 8.96 -13.69 0.52
N MET A 31 9.40 -14.16 -0.64
CA MET A 31 10.80 -14.11 -1.07
C MET A 31 11.12 -12.82 -1.82
N PHE A 32 10.12 -12.17 -2.36
CA PHE A 32 10.24 -10.94 -3.14
C PHE A 32 9.25 -9.90 -2.64
N GLY A 33 9.58 -8.64 -2.82
CA GLY A 33 8.67 -7.58 -2.43
C GLY A 33 9.02 -6.25 -3.07
N ILE A 34 8.14 -5.27 -2.88
CA ILE A 34 8.43 -3.89 -3.24
C ILE A 34 8.30 -3.03 -1.99
N LYS A 35 9.24 -2.13 -1.83
CA LYS A 35 9.21 -1.16 -0.73
C LYS A 35 9.07 0.24 -1.28
N SER A 36 8.42 1.11 -0.49
CA SER A 36 8.25 2.50 -0.84
C SER A 36 9.55 3.27 -0.61
N LEU A 37 9.84 4.20 -1.51
CA LEU A 37 10.94 5.15 -1.35
C LEU A 37 10.42 6.54 -0.96
N ASP A 38 9.11 6.73 -0.93
CA ASP A 38 8.46 8.00 -0.66
C ASP A 38 7.50 7.89 0.53
N SER A 39 7.11 9.05 1.07
CA SER A 39 6.04 9.15 2.06
C SER A 39 4.77 9.65 1.39
N LYS A 40 3.72 8.84 1.33
CA LYS A 40 2.44 9.23 0.75
C LYS A 40 1.29 8.43 1.35
N PHE A 41 0.08 8.94 1.13
CA PHE A 41 -1.15 8.20 1.40
C PHE A 41 -1.46 7.31 0.20
N ILE A 42 -1.75 6.05 0.46
CA ILE A 42 -2.16 5.10 -0.57
C ILE A 42 -3.59 4.69 -0.30
N THR A 43 -4.48 4.91 -1.26
CA THR A 43 -5.90 4.62 -1.10
C THR A 43 -6.18 3.13 -1.25
N SER A 44 -7.32 2.68 -0.71
CA SER A 44 -7.75 1.28 -0.87
C SER A 44 -7.92 0.91 -2.35
N ARG A 45 -8.36 1.86 -3.18
CA ARG A 45 -8.52 1.62 -4.61
C ARG A 45 -7.18 1.39 -5.31
N GLN A 46 -6.14 2.15 -4.91
CA GLN A 46 -4.80 1.97 -5.45
C GLN A 46 -4.22 0.61 -5.04
N ILE A 47 -4.42 0.22 -3.79
CA ILE A 47 -3.99 -1.09 -3.29
C ILE A 47 -4.65 -2.21 -4.09
N GLU A 48 -5.95 -2.13 -4.29
CA GLU A 48 -6.70 -3.13 -5.03
C GLU A 48 -6.27 -3.20 -6.49
N ALA A 49 -6.06 -2.06 -7.13
CA ALA A 49 -5.58 -2.01 -8.52
C ALA A 49 -4.19 -2.66 -8.65
N ALA A 50 -3.30 -2.39 -7.71
CA ALA A 50 -1.97 -2.99 -7.69
C ALA A 50 -2.03 -4.50 -7.52
N ARG A 51 -2.88 -4.97 -6.60
CA ARG A 51 -3.07 -6.41 -6.36
C ARG A 51 -3.55 -7.11 -7.63
N ILE A 52 -4.55 -6.54 -8.30
CA ILE A 52 -5.11 -7.11 -9.52
C ILE A 52 -4.05 -7.17 -10.62
N ALA A 53 -3.27 -6.11 -10.80
CA ALA A 53 -2.24 -6.06 -11.82
C ALA A 53 -1.18 -7.16 -11.61
N ALA A 54 -0.71 -7.33 -10.38
CA ALA A 54 0.27 -8.35 -10.05
C ALA A 54 -0.29 -9.75 -10.23
N THR A 55 -1.50 -9.99 -9.73
CA THR A 55 -2.13 -11.30 -9.77
C THR A 55 -2.40 -11.75 -11.21
N ARG A 56 -2.82 -10.84 -12.08
CA ARG A 56 -3.06 -11.15 -13.49
C ARG A 56 -1.78 -11.59 -14.19
N TYR A 57 -0.68 -10.90 -13.91
CA TYR A 57 0.60 -11.27 -14.53
C TYR A 57 1.07 -12.63 -14.08
N MET A 58 0.90 -12.95 -12.79
CA MET A 58 1.29 -14.25 -12.24
C MET A 58 0.35 -15.39 -12.64
N LYS A 59 -0.76 -15.10 -13.33
CA LYS A 59 -1.79 -16.07 -13.72
C LYS A 59 -2.30 -16.89 -12.53
N ARG A 60 -2.38 -16.23 -11.36
CA ARG A 60 -2.83 -16.83 -10.10
C ARG A 60 -1.89 -17.91 -9.55
N GLU A 61 -0.68 -18.02 -10.08
CA GLU A 61 0.35 -18.87 -9.49
C GLU A 61 1.03 -18.13 -8.34
N GLY A 62 1.52 -18.91 -7.36
CA GLY A 62 2.18 -18.33 -6.20
C GLY A 62 1.22 -17.64 -5.25
N GLN A 63 1.79 -16.88 -4.32
CA GLN A 63 1.02 -16.15 -3.30
C GLN A 63 1.47 -14.69 -3.26
N LEU A 64 0.51 -13.81 -3.02
CA LEU A 64 0.76 -12.39 -2.86
C LEU A 64 0.19 -11.95 -1.51
N TRP A 65 0.99 -11.24 -0.74
CA TRP A 65 0.57 -10.65 0.53
C TRP A 65 0.55 -9.14 0.41
N ILE A 66 -0.55 -8.53 0.83
CA ILE A 66 -0.68 -7.09 0.97
C ILE A 66 -0.23 -6.75 2.38
N LYS A 67 0.85 -5.97 2.52
CA LYS A 67 1.46 -5.68 3.82
C LYS A 67 1.09 -4.32 4.38
N ILE A 68 0.25 -3.57 3.67
CA ILE A 68 -0.27 -2.27 4.13
C ILE A 68 -1.79 -2.34 4.20
N PHE A 69 -2.37 -1.58 5.12
CA PHE A 69 -3.83 -1.56 5.28
C PHE A 69 -4.32 -0.12 5.35
N PRO A 70 -5.38 0.22 4.62
CA PRO A 70 -5.94 1.58 4.63
C PRO A 70 -6.81 1.78 5.86
N ASP A 71 -6.22 2.26 6.94
CA ASP A 71 -6.91 2.44 8.22
C ASP A 71 -7.16 3.90 8.59
N LYS A 72 -6.58 4.85 7.87
CA LYS A 72 -6.76 6.28 8.15
C LYS A 72 -7.89 6.87 7.32
N PRO A 73 -8.96 7.41 7.96
CA PRO A 73 -10.04 8.04 7.22
C PRO A 73 -9.63 9.42 6.70
N ILE A 74 -9.97 9.70 5.45
CA ILE A 74 -9.76 11.00 4.82
C ILE A 74 -11.13 11.64 4.59
N THR A 75 -11.26 12.89 5.01
CA THR A 75 -12.50 13.64 4.85
C THR A 75 -12.38 14.63 3.71
N LYS A 76 -13.49 14.86 3.03
CA LYS A 76 -13.56 15.83 1.94
C LYS A 76 -14.86 16.59 2.05
N LYS A 77 -14.78 17.93 1.98
CA LYS A 77 -15.98 18.76 1.92
C LYS A 77 -16.39 18.92 0.46
N PRO A 78 -17.71 18.96 0.18
CA PRO A 78 -18.18 19.35 -1.15
C PRO A 78 -17.67 20.73 -1.53
N LEU A 79 -17.46 20.96 -2.82
CA LEU A 79 -16.99 22.26 -3.32
C LEU A 79 -17.92 23.41 -2.92
N GLU A 80 -19.21 23.13 -2.72
CA GLU A 80 -20.22 24.10 -2.39
C GLU A 80 -20.25 24.49 -0.91
N VAL A 81 -19.54 23.73 -0.05
CA VAL A 81 -19.54 23.97 1.39
C VAL A 81 -18.39 24.91 1.76
N ARG A 82 -18.72 25.99 2.47
CA ARG A 82 -17.70 26.94 2.93
C ARG A 82 -16.81 26.32 3.99
N MET A 83 -15.54 26.73 3.99
CA MET A 83 -14.59 26.32 5.03
C MET A 83 -15.04 26.86 6.38
N GLY A 84 -14.72 26.14 7.45
CA GLY A 84 -15.01 26.58 8.81
C GLY A 84 -16.27 26.03 9.44
N LYS A 85 -17.09 25.30 8.71
CA LYS A 85 -18.29 24.66 9.25
C LYS A 85 -18.05 23.27 9.82
N GLY A 86 -16.83 23.03 10.33
CA GLY A 86 -16.45 21.72 10.83
C GLY A 86 -15.83 20.84 9.77
N LYS A 87 -15.34 19.67 10.19
CA LYS A 87 -14.69 18.71 9.33
C LYS A 87 -15.71 17.96 8.49
N GLY A 88 -15.40 17.73 7.22
CA GLY A 88 -16.27 16.97 6.33
C GLY A 88 -16.45 15.52 6.76
N ALA A 89 -17.38 14.83 6.13
CA ALA A 89 -17.61 13.41 6.39
C ALA A 89 -16.44 12.57 5.86
N PRO A 90 -16.13 11.41 6.49
CA PRO A 90 -15.12 10.49 5.94
C PRO A 90 -15.57 10.01 4.56
N GLU A 91 -14.69 10.10 3.58
CA GLU A 91 -15.00 9.71 2.21
C GLU A 91 -14.33 8.39 1.83
N TYR A 92 -13.08 8.20 2.28
CA TYR A 92 -12.32 6.99 1.96
C TYR A 92 -11.21 6.78 2.98
N PHE A 93 -10.61 5.60 2.95
CA PHE A 93 -9.50 5.24 3.83
C PHE A 93 -8.20 5.14 3.06
N VAL A 94 -7.11 5.48 3.72
CA VAL A 94 -5.77 5.40 3.13
C VAL A 94 -4.81 4.72 4.09
N ALA A 95 -3.76 4.11 3.53
CA ALA A 95 -2.61 3.64 4.28
C ALA A 95 -1.57 4.75 4.29
N VAL A 96 -1.01 5.03 5.47
CA VAL A 96 0.10 5.97 5.62
C VAL A 96 1.39 5.19 5.38
N VAL A 97 2.07 5.48 4.28
CA VAL A 97 3.28 4.76 3.89
C VAL A 97 4.48 5.68 3.98
N LYS A 98 5.51 5.23 4.68
CA LYS A 98 6.78 5.95 4.86
C LYS A 98 7.90 5.24 4.09
N PRO A 99 9.01 5.94 3.78
CA PRO A 99 10.13 5.29 3.08
C PRO A 99 10.62 4.06 3.84
N GLY A 100 10.88 3.00 3.09
CA GLY A 100 11.32 1.72 3.65
C GLY A 100 10.21 0.73 3.93
N ARG A 101 8.95 1.15 3.85
CA ARG A 101 7.81 0.25 4.10
C ARG A 101 7.64 -0.72 2.93
N ILE A 102 7.57 -2.00 3.24
CA ILE A 102 7.24 -3.03 2.26
C ILE A 102 5.72 -3.03 2.09
N MET A 103 5.27 -2.92 0.85
CA MET A 103 3.84 -2.81 0.54
C MET A 103 3.25 -4.13 0.09
N PHE A 104 3.97 -4.88 -0.73
CA PHE A 104 3.54 -6.18 -1.24
C PHE A 104 4.69 -7.17 -1.18
N GLU A 105 4.35 -8.45 -0.94
CA GLU A 105 5.31 -9.54 -0.97
C GLU A 105 4.76 -10.66 -1.85
N ILE A 106 5.66 -11.37 -2.53
CA ILE A 106 5.31 -12.49 -3.40
C ILE A 106 6.20 -13.68 -3.09
N ALA A 107 5.64 -14.87 -3.16
CA ALA A 107 6.38 -16.13 -3.10
C ALA A 107 5.74 -17.15 -4.03
N GLY A 108 6.48 -18.21 -4.34
CA GLY A 108 5.97 -19.31 -5.14
C GLY A 108 6.06 -19.12 -6.65
N VAL A 109 6.79 -18.12 -7.11
CA VAL A 109 7.05 -17.88 -8.54
C VAL A 109 8.53 -17.56 -8.73
N PRO A 110 9.08 -17.75 -9.96
CA PRO A 110 10.47 -17.37 -10.24
C PRO A 110 10.69 -15.85 -10.10
N MET A 111 11.95 -15.47 -9.88
CA MET A 111 12.31 -14.07 -9.67
C MET A 111 11.88 -13.16 -10.83
N ASP A 112 12.06 -13.60 -12.08
CA ASP A 112 11.72 -12.80 -13.25
C ASP A 112 10.22 -12.49 -13.31
N ILE A 113 9.39 -13.49 -13.00
CA ILE A 113 7.93 -13.30 -12.96
C ILE A 113 7.54 -12.40 -11.80
N ALA A 114 8.13 -12.61 -10.62
CA ALA A 114 7.85 -11.77 -9.46
C ALA A 114 8.24 -10.32 -9.70
N LYS A 115 9.39 -10.10 -10.30
CA LYS A 115 9.89 -8.75 -10.59
C LYS A 115 8.95 -8.00 -11.53
N GLU A 116 8.50 -8.66 -12.61
CA GLU A 116 7.59 -8.03 -13.56
C GLU A 116 6.20 -7.80 -12.95
N ALA A 117 5.69 -8.78 -12.18
CA ALA A 117 4.40 -8.63 -11.51
C ALA A 117 4.41 -7.44 -10.55
N LEU A 118 5.46 -7.30 -9.75
CA LEU A 118 5.58 -6.20 -8.81
C LEU A 118 5.82 -4.86 -9.52
N ARG A 119 6.51 -4.86 -10.66
CA ARG A 119 6.66 -3.65 -11.48
C ARG A 119 5.29 -3.15 -11.95
N LEU A 120 4.44 -4.06 -12.42
CA LEU A 120 3.09 -3.70 -12.85
C LEU A 120 2.24 -3.20 -11.69
N ALA A 121 2.37 -3.82 -10.53
CA ALA A 121 1.68 -3.36 -9.33
C ALA A 121 2.14 -1.95 -8.94
N ALA A 122 3.45 -1.71 -8.99
CA ALA A 122 4.02 -0.41 -8.62
C ALA A 122 3.50 0.73 -9.50
N GLN A 123 3.19 0.44 -10.77
CA GLN A 123 2.64 1.46 -11.67
C GLN A 123 1.27 1.98 -11.23
N LYS A 124 0.55 1.22 -10.40
CA LYS A 124 -0.75 1.61 -9.86
C LYS A 124 -0.63 2.38 -8.55
N LEU A 125 0.58 2.50 -8.01
CA LEU A 125 0.81 3.15 -6.73
C LEU A 125 1.40 4.56 -6.94
N PRO A 126 1.10 5.52 -6.03
CA PRO A 126 1.57 6.90 -6.19
C PRO A 126 2.99 7.13 -5.67
N VAL A 127 3.74 6.09 -5.35
CA VAL A 127 5.07 6.19 -4.75
C VAL A 127 6.11 5.55 -5.66
N LYS A 128 7.34 6.02 -5.54
CA LYS A 128 8.48 5.33 -6.13
C LYS A 128 8.78 4.09 -5.31
N THR A 129 9.13 3.00 -5.97
CA THR A 129 9.31 1.70 -5.32
C THR A 129 10.65 1.10 -5.69
N LYS A 130 11.09 0.15 -4.85
CA LYS A 130 12.29 -0.65 -5.12
C LYS A 130 11.94 -2.12 -4.95
N PHE A 131 12.31 -2.94 -5.93
CA PHE A 131 12.17 -4.38 -5.85
C PHE A 131 13.23 -4.93 -4.88
N ILE A 132 12.82 -5.80 -3.97
CA ILE A 132 13.71 -6.40 -2.98
C ILE A 132 13.56 -7.92 -2.98
N VAL A 133 14.63 -8.58 -2.59
CA VAL A 133 14.73 -10.04 -2.53
C VAL A 133 15.12 -10.44 -1.10
N ALA A 134 14.56 -11.53 -0.60
CA ALA A 134 14.89 -12.01 0.73
C ALA A 134 16.37 -12.40 0.80
N ARG A 135 17.00 -12.19 1.97
CA ARG A 135 18.42 -12.45 2.17
C ARG A 135 18.77 -13.93 1.96
N ASP A 136 17.86 -14.81 2.31
CA ASP A 136 18.06 -16.26 2.22
C ASP A 136 17.58 -16.87 0.90
N TYR A 137 17.24 -16.02 -0.07
CA TYR A 137 16.81 -16.50 -1.38
C TYR A 137 17.99 -17.12 -2.13
N SER A 138 17.78 -18.34 -2.62
CA SER A 138 18.71 -19.03 -3.51
C SER A 138 17.97 -19.39 -4.79
N ALA A 139 18.60 -19.05 -5.92
CA ALA A 139 18.02 -19.32 -7.23
C ALA A 139 18.02 -20.80 -7.58
#